data_8492f3ff6308920ce7378e9a41c60dda
#
_entry.id   8492f3ff6308920ce7378e9a41c60dda
#
_cell.length_a   1.000
_cell.length_b   1.000
_cell.length_c   1.000
_cell.angle_alpha   90.00
_cell.angle_beta   90.00
_cell.angle_gamma   90.00
#
_symmetry.space_group_name_H-M   'P 1'
#
loop_
_entity.id
_entity.type
_entity.pdbx_description
1 polymer ?
#
loop_
_entity_poly.entity_id
_entity_poly.type
_entity_poly.pdbx_seq_one_letter_code
_entity_poly.pdbx_strand_id
1 'polypeptide(L)'
;KTPPDNIERCSLDRFLLPGGVMLFVCLALIMVVVGMLYTLRLPAAFFAWMLLGLFVAVLVERIAFVNAELKSQAVTALLAMIIALFLLIERSGCHEVISISATLLGLGVGVIGTRFLLFFIKLSTHCQRGTSQSSYFLSWETGIGLGVVGGLAVCHGEMYLTLWIALAISIMACML
;
A
#
# COMPACT_ATOMS: atom_id res chain seq x y z
N LYS A 1 -1.66 27.47 26.55
CA LYS A 1 -2.99 26.83 26.45
C LYS A 1 -2.90 25.51 27.14
N THR A 2 -3.59 25.35 28.27
CA THR A 2 -3.75 24.07 28.93
C THR A 2 -4.47 23.09 28.00
N PRO A 3 -4.04 21.85 27.88
CA PRO A 3 -4.78 20.83 27.09
C PRO A 3 -6.15 20.63 27.76
N PRO A 4 -7.21 20.36 26.97
CA PRO A 4 -8.53 20.11 27.53
C PRO A 4 -8.50 18.87 28.42
N ASP A 5 -9.01 19.00 29.64
CA ASP A 5 -8.98 18.01 30.71
C ASP A 5 -9.81 16.73 30.45
N ASN A 6 -10.54 16.67 29.34
CA ASN A 6 -11.45 15.56 28.98
C ASN A 6 -10.91 14.65 27.88
N ILE A 7 -9.66 14.25 27.97
CA ILE A 7 -9.12 13.27 27.01
C ILE A 7 -9.29 11.88 27.64
N GLU A 8 -10.33 11.17 27.24
CA GLU A 8 -10.49 9.74 27.56
C GLU A 8 -9.23 8.97 27.17
N ARG A 9 -8.72 8.17 28.11
CA ARG A 9 -7.43 7.47 27.95
C ARG A 9 -7.39 6.47 26.77
N CYS A 10 -8.54 6.07 26.25
CA CYS A 10 -8.72 5.13 25.15
C CYS A 10 -9.65 5.67 24.05
N SER A 11 -9.54 6.93 23.69
CA SER A 11 -10.34 7.49 22.59
C SER A 11 -9.72 7.09 21.24
N LEU A 12 -10.49 6.40 20.41
CA LEU A 12 -10.15 6.05 19.03
C LEU A 12 -9.82 7.29 18.20
N ASP A 13 -10.36 8.45 18.57
CA ASP A 13 -10.10 9.74 17.92
C ASP A 13 -8.63 10.18 17.95
N ARG A 14 -7.81 9.57 18.82
CA ARG A 14 -6.37 9.82 18.84
C ARG A 14 -5.60 9.08 17.76
N PHE A 15 -6.13 7.94 17.31
CA PHE A 15 -5.45 7.03 16.38
C PHE A 15 -6.08 7.07 14.99
N LEU A 16 -7.37 7.36 14.89
CA LEU A 16 -8.12 7.40 13.65
C LEU A 16 -8.67 8.81 13.39
N LEU A 17 -8.31 9.36 12.23
CA LEU A 17 -8.87 10.60 11.75
C LEU A 17 -10.30 10.31 11.23
N PRO A 18 -11.39 10.87 11.85
CA PRO A 18 -12.76 10.50 11.47
C PRO A 18 -13.08 10.72 9.99
N GLY A 19 -12.55 11.79 9.38
CA GLY A 19 -12.69 12.05 7.94
C GLY A 19 -11.78 11.20 7.06
N GLY A 20 -10.84 10.44 7.63
CA GLY A 20 -9.83 9.66 6.92
C GLY A 20 -10.14 8.16 6.84
N VAL A 21 -11.29 7.70 7.31
CA VAL A 21 -11.64 6.26 7.35
C VAL A 21 -11.58 5.63 5.97
N MET A 22 -12.07 6.33 4.94
CA MET A 22 -12.02 5.82 3.57
C MET A 22 -10.58 5.66 3.07
N LEU A 23 -9.72 6.66 3.33
CA LEU A 23 -8.29 6.58 3.01
C LEU A 23 -7.60 5.45 3.80
N PHE A 24 -7.99 5.27 5.06
CA PHE A 24 -7.48 4.19 5.91
C PHE A 24 -7.81 2.83 5.30
N VAL A 25 -9.07 2.59 4.94
CA VAL A 25 -9.53 1.33 4.33
C VAL A 25 -8.84 1.10 2.99
N CYS A 26 -8.78 2.11 2.13
CA CYS A 26 -8.13 1.99 0.82
C CYS A 26 -6.64 1.64 0.96
N LEU A 27 -5.90 2.33 1.82
CA LEU A 27 -4.48 2.04 2.06
C LEU A 27 -4.29 0.66 2.69
N ALA A 28 -5.14 0.29 3.66
CA ALA A 28 -5.08 -1.03 4.28
C ALA A 28 -5.30 -2.15 3.26
N LEU A 29 -6.26 -2.01 2.34
CA LEU A 29 -6.49 -2.98 1.25
C LEU A 29 -5.25 -3.13 0.35
N ILE A 30 -4.60 -2.02 0.01
CA ILE A 30 -3.37 -2.06 -0.80
C ILE A 30 -2.25 -2.78 -0.03
N MET A 31 -2.12 -2.51 1.26
CA MET A 31 -1.10 -3.16 2.09
C MET A 31 -1.41 -4.63 2.38
N VAL A 32 -2.68 -5.05 2.35
CA VAL A 32 -3.06 -6.48 2.37
C VAL A 32 -2.41 -7.22 1.20
N VAL A 33 -2.40 -6.64 0.00
CA VAL A 33 -1.73 -7.24 -1.16
C VAL A 33 -0.25 -7.48 -0.89
N VAL A 34 0.44 -6.49 -0.33
CA VAL A 34 1.86 -6.61 0.03
C VAL A 34 2.07 -7.69 1.09
N GLY A 35 1.21 -7.73 2.12
CA GLY A 35 1.24 -8.76 3.16
C GLY A 35 1.05 -10.17 2.60
N MET A 36 0.12 -10.34 1.67
CA MET A 36 -0.10 -11.62 0.99
C MET A 36 1.13 -12.08 0.19
N LEU A 37 1.83 -11.16 -0.48
CA LEU A 37 3.06 -11.48 -1.22
C LEU A 37 4.19 -11.99 -0.30
N TYR A 38 4.26 -11.53 0.95
CA TYR A 38 5.23 -12.02 1.93
C TYR A 38 5.00 -13.48 2.34
N THR A 39 3.79 -14.02 2.14
CA THR A 39 3.48 -15.42 2.43
C THR A 39 3.92 -16.38 1.33
N LEU A 40 4.22 -15.84 0.15
CA LEU A 40 4.68 -16.63 -1.00
C LEU A 40 6.17 -16.95 -0.87
N ARG A 41 6.55 -18.14 -1.27
CA ARG A 41 7.96 -18.57 -1.31
C ARG A 41 8.67 -17.98 -2.54
N LEU A 42 8.74 -16.65 -2.60
CA LEU A 42 9.41 -15.94 -3.66
C LEU A 42 10.94 -15.92 -3.42
N PRO A 43 11.76 -15.94 -4.48
CA PRO A 43 13.21 -15.84 -4.34
C PRO A 43 13.63 -14.51 -3.72
N ALA A 44 14.74 -14.49 -2.97
CA ALA A 44 15.26 -13.25 -2.37
C ALA A 44 15.51 -12.15 -3.41
N ALA A 45 15.86 -12.53 -4.65
CA ALA A 45 16.02 -11.59 -5.77
C ALA A 45 14.74 -10.81 -6.07
N PHE A 46 13.54 -11.38 -5.86
CA PHE A 46 12.28 -10.67 -6.02
C PHE A 46 12.19 -9.44 -5.10
N PHE A 47 12.53 -9.63 -3.83
CA PHE A 47 12.50 -8.54 -2.85
C PHE A 47 13.58 -7.49 -3.11
N ALA A 48 14.75 -7.91 -3.65
CA ALA A 48 15.79 -6.98 -4.07
C ALA A 48 15.32 -6.09 -5.25
N TRP A 49 14.64 -6.65 -6.24
CA TRP A 49 14.04 -5.91 -7.35
C TRP A 49 12.89 -5.02 -6.89
N MET A 50 12.09 -5.49 -5.95
CA MET A 50 11.03 -4.68 -5.34
C MET A 50 11.61 -3.47 -4.60
N LEU A 51 12.72 -3.64 -3.87
CA LEU A 51 13.44 -2.55 -3.22
C LEU A 51 13.97 -1.53 -4.24
N LEU A 52 14.53 -2.01 -5.35
CA LEU A 52 14.94 -1.15 -6.46
C LEU A 52 13.77 -0.32 -7.00
N GLY A 53 12.59 -0.94 -7.14
CA GLY A 53 11.36 -0.25 -7.52
C GLY A 53 10.96 0.87 -6.56
N LEU A 54 11.12 0.66 -5.24
CA LEU A 54 10.91 1.70 -4.23
C LEU A 54 11.86 2.89 -4.42
N PHE A 55 13.14 2.66 -4.72
CA PHE A 55 14.08 3.75 -5.03
C PHE A 55 13.69 4.48 -6.31
N VAL A 56 13.29 3.74 -7.35
CA VAL A 56 12.82 4.35 -8.61
C VAL A 56 11.58 5.20 -8.38
N ALA A 57 10.68 4.82 -7.47
CA ALA A 57 9.50 5.61 -7.11
C ALA A 57 9.88 7.02 -6.65
N VAL A 58 10.92 7.16 -5.81
CA VAL A 58 11.40 8.46 -5.34
C VAL A 58 11.91 9.34 -6.49
N LEU A 59 12.57 8.73 -7.50
CA LEU A 59 13.04 9.45 -8.69
C LEU A 59 11.88 9.84 -9.59
N VAL A 60 10.93 8.95 -9.82
CA VAL A 60 9.73 9.19 -10.65
C VAL A 60 8.89 10.31 -10.05
N GLU A 61 8.75 10.37 -8.72
CA GLU A 61 8.04 11.45 -8.05
C GLU A 61 8.67 12.82 -8.32
N ARG A 62 10.00 12.89 -8.35
CA ARG A 62 10.72 14.15 -8.57
C ARG A 62 10.74 14.58 -10.03
N ILE A 63 10.70 13.66 -10.98
CA ILE A 63 10.91 13.95 -12.41
C ILE A 63 9.58 13.95 -13.16
N ALA A 64 8.78 12.88 -13.01
CA ALA A 64 7.58 12.68 -13.82
C ALA A 64 6.32 13.34 -13.24
N PHE A 65 6.23 13.42 -11.92
CA PHE A 65 5.02 13.85 -11.23
C PHE A 65 5.05 15.27 -10.68
N VAL A 66 5.96 16.12 -11.15
CA VAL A 66 6.12 17.52 -10.65
C VAL A 66 4.81 18.31 -10.75
N ASN A 67 4.04 18.14 -11.82
CA ASN A 67 2.81 18.89 -12.08
C ASN A 67 1.53 18.02 -12.09
N ALA A 68 1.62 16.74 -11.73
CA ALA A 68 0.49 15.85 -11.78
C ALA A 68 -0.37 15.92 -10.49
N GLU A 69 -1.68 15.79 -10.64
CA GLU A 69 -2.60 15.73 -9.50
C GLU A 69 -2.34 14.48 -8.65
N LEU A 70 -2.44 14.63 -7.32
CA LEU A 70 -2.21 13.54 -6.37
C LEU A 70 -3.06 12.30 -6.64
N LYS A 71 -4.32 12.49 -7.06
CA LYS A 71 -5.22 11.38 -7.41
C LYS A 71 -4.72 10.62 -8.63
N SER A 72 -4.32 11.33 -9.69
CA SER A 72 -3.79 10.72 -10.91
C SER A 72 -2.55 9.88 -10.62
N GLN A 73 -1.68 10.35 -9.74
CA GLN A 73 -0.47 9.62 -9.34
C GLN A 73 -0.80 8.33 -8.57
N ALA A 74 -1.77 8.40 -7.64
CA ALA A 74 -2.20 7.22 -6.89
C ALA A 74 -2.84 6.16 -7.81
N VAL A 75 -3.70 6.58 -8.74
CA VAL A 75 -4.32 5.68 -9.72
C VAL A 75 -3.27 5.05 -10.64
N THR A 76 -2.30 5.83 -11.13
CA THR A 76 -1.20 5.30 -11.97
C THR A 76 -0.39 4.26 -11.21
N ALA A 77 -0.10 4.49 -9.94
CA ALA A 77 0.62 3.55 -9.10
C ALA A 77 -0.17 2.25 -8.85
N LEU A 78 -1.49 2.36 -8.62
CA LEU A 78 -2.37 1.18 -8.51
C LEU A 78 -2.43 0.38 -9.80
N LEU A 79 -2.53 1.04 -10.96
CA LEU A 79 -2.49 0.38 -12.26
C LEU A 79 -1.15 -0.34 -12.47
N ALA A 80 -0.03 0.26 -12.08
CA ALA A 80 1.28 -0.41 -12.14
C ALA A 80 1.31 -1.68 -11.28
N MET A 81 0.72 -1.65 -10.07
CA MET A 81 0.59 -2.84 -9.21
C MET A 81 -0.29 -3.92 -9.84
N ILE A 82 -1.43 -3.55 -10.41
CA ILE A 82 -2.34 -4.48 -11.09
C ILE A 82 -1.63 -5.17 -12.26
N ILE A 83 -0.94 -4.40 -13.10
CA ILE A 83 -0.15 -4.93 -14.23
C ILE A 83 0.93 -5.89 -13.72
N ALA A 84 1.64 -5.52 -12.66
CA ALA A 84 2.68 -6.36 -12.07
C ALA A 84 2.14 -7.70 -11.55
N LEU A 85 1.00 -7.69 -10.85
CA LEU A 85 0.34 -8.91 -10.38
C LEU A 85 -0.14 -9.78 -11.54
N PHE A 86 -0.71 -9.18 -12.57
CA PHE A 86 -1.14 -9.89 -13.77
C PHE A 86 0.05 -10.58 -14.48
N LEU A 87 1.18 -9.87 -14.64
CA LEU A 87 2.39 -10.44 -15.21
C LEU A 87 2.93 -11.63 -14.38
N LEU A 88 2.85 -11.54 -13.05
CA LEU A 88 3.24 -12.65 -12.16
C LEU A 88 2.34 -13.86 -12.32
N ILE A 89 1.03 -13.68 -12.55
CA ILE A 89 0.08 -14.78 -12.77
C ILE A 89 0.38 -15.48 -14.09
N GLU A 90 0.57 -14.72 -15.16
CA GLU A 90 0.72 -15.25 -16.52
C GLU A 90 2.08 -15.95 -16.74
N ARG A 91 3.15 -15.43 -16.16
CA ARG A 91 4.52 -15.87 -16.47
C ARG A 91 5.43 -16.01 -15.26
N SER A 92 4.94 -16.63 -14.21
CA SER A 92 5.70 -16.88 -12.98
C SER A 92 6.99 -17.73 -13.15
N GLY A 93 7.14 -18.40 -14.28
CA GLY A 93 8.33 -19.20 -14.58
C GLY A 93 9.51 -18.46 -15.24
N CYS A 94 9.29 -17.21 -15.73
CA CYS A 94 10.33 -16.43 -16.41
C CYS A 94 11.02 -15.49 -15.43
N HIS A 95 12.32 -15.63 -15.24
CA HIS A 95 13.10 -14.80 -14.31
C HIS A 95 13.02 -13.30 -14.63
N GLU A 96 13.04 -12.95 -15.91
CA GLU A 96 12.91 -11.54 -16.37
C GLU A 96 11.58 -10.93 -15.97
N VAL A 97 10.49 -11.68 -16.17
CA VAL A 97 9.13 -11.23 -15.82
C VAL A 97 8.98 -11.05 -14.31
N ILE A 98 9.55 -11.95 -13.52
CA ILE A 98 9.57 -11.83 -12.06
C ILE A 98 10.27 -10.53 -11.63
N SER A 99 11.42 -10.22 -12.23
CA SER A 99 12.20 -9.02 -11.91
C SER A 99 11.47 -7.73 -12.27
N ILE A 100 10.86 -7.69 -13.47
CA ILE A 100 10.06 -6.54 -13.94
C ILE A 100 8.83 -6.35 -13.05
N SER A 101 8.11 -7.42 -12.76
CA SER A 101 6.92 -7.37 -11.91
C SER A 101 7.25 -6.92 -10.49
N ALA A 102 8.35 -7.42 -9.90
CA ALA A 102 8.82 -6.99 -8.60
C ALA A 102 9.16 -5.50 -8.56
N THR A 103 9.85 -5.00 -9.60
CA THR A 103 10.20 -3.57 -9.72
C THR A 103 8.95 -2.70 -9.87
N LEU A 104 7.98 -3.12 -10.69
CA LEU A 104 6.70 -2.41 -10.83
C LEU A 104 5.88 -2.40 -9.54
N LEU A 105 5.85 -3.52 -8.81
CA LEU A 105 5.21 -3.59 -7.49
C LEU A 105 5.87 -2.63 -6.50
N GLY A 106 7.20 -2.64 -6.44
CA GLY A 106 7.96 -1.73 -5.58
C GLY A 106 7.71 -0.27 -5.92
N LEU A 107 7.70 0.08 -7.21
CA LEU A 107 7.38 1.42 -7.70
C LEU A 107 5.95 1.83 -7.29
N GLY A 108 4.96 0.96 -7.50
CA GLY A 108 3.57 1.23 -7.12
C GLY A 108 3.43 1.46 -5.62
N VAL A 109 3.97 0.58 -4.79
CA VAL A 109 3.95 0.71 -3.32
C VAL A 109 4.66 1.99 -2.86
N GLY A 110 5.80 2.35 -3.45
CA GLY A 110 6.55 3.55 -3.10
C GLY A 110 5.77 4.83 -3.39
N VAL A 111 5.18 4.96 -4.58
CA VAL A 111 4.34 6.11 -4.94
C VAL A 111 3.09 6.16 -4.08
N ILE A 112 2.39 5.05 -3.86
CA ILE A 112 1.20 5.00 -3.01
C ILE A 112 1.53 5.44 -1.59
N GLY A 113 2.61 4.92 -1.01
CA GLY A 113 3.02 5.26 0.34
C GLY A 113 3.15 6.76 0.56
N THR A 114 3.90 7.44 -0.31
CA THR A 114 4.11 8.89 -0.22
C THR A 114 2.84 9.69 -0.50
N ARG A 115 2.01 9.28 -1.46
CA ARG A 115 0.78 10.02 -1.83
C ARG A 115 -0.32 9.88 -0.78
N PHE A 116 -0.51 8.70 -0.22
CA PHE A 116 -1.46 8.51 0.88
C PHE A 116 -1.04 9.27 2.13
N LEU A 117 0.23 9.32 2.46
CA LEU A 117 0.72 10.18 3.55
C LEU A 117 0.34 11.65 3.32
N LEU A 118 0.53 12.16 2.09
CA LEU A 118 0.14 13.52 1.74
C LEU A 118 -1.38 13.73 1.80
N PHE A 119 -2.19 12.75 1.39
CA PHE A 119 -3.64 12.81 1.54
C PHE A 119 -4.05 12.93 3.01
N PHE A 120 -3.49 12.08 3.88
CA PHE A 120 -3.76 12.13 5.31
C PHE A 120 -3.36 13.47 5.93
N ILE A 121 -2.21 14.04 5.54
CA ILE A 121 -1.75 15.35 6.02
C ILE A 121 -2.67 16.47 5.52
N LYS A 122 -3.09 16.45 4.25
CA LYS A 122 -4.00 17.46 3.68
C LYS A 122 -5.39 17.42 4.31
N LEU A 123 -5.87 16.25 4.70
CA LEU A 123 -7.17 16.09 5.34
C LEU A 123 -7.15 16.55 6.80
N SER A 124 -5.99 16.61 7.44
CA SER A 124 -5.83 16.95 8.86
C SER A 124 -5.73 18.45 9.09
N THR A 125 -6.35 18.92 10.19
CA THR A 125 -6.10 20.26 10.72
C THR A 125 -4.74 20.33 11.42
N HIS A 126 -4.24 21.55 11.71
CA HIS A 126 -2.95 21.74 12.38
C HIS A 126 -2.81 20.95 13.69
N CYS A 127 -3.90 20.82 14.46
CA CYS A 127 -3.91 20.10 15.74
C CYS A 127 -4.00 18.58 15.58
N GLN A 128 -4.39 18.07 14.40
CA GLN A 128 -4.62 16.65 14.10
C GLN A 128 -3.51 15.99 13.28
N ARG A 129 -2.41 16.69 13.00
CA ARG A 129 -1.31 16.13 12.18
C ARG A 129 -0.69 14.87 12.78
N GLY A 130 -0.55 14.81 14.10
CA GLY A 130 -0.07 13.60 14.78
C GLY A 130 -1.02 12.41 14.62
N THR A 131 -2.33 12.65 14.80
CA THR A 131 -3.37 11.63 14.58
C THR A 131 -3.42 11.15 13.14
N SER A 132 -3.21 12.04 12.18
CA SER A 132 -3.15 11.74 10.76
C SER A 132 -2.00 10.78 10.42
N GLN A 133 -0.81 11.05 10.94
CA GLN A 133 0.34 10.16 10.77
C GLN A 133 0.12 8.79 11.44
N SER A 134 -0.45 8.80 12.65
CA SER A 134 -0.79 7.54 13.35
C SER A 134 -1.80 6.72 12.55
N SER A 135 -2.82 7.35 11.98
CA SER A 135 -3.82 6.68 11.12
C SER A 135 -3.17 6.07 9.86
N TYR A 136 -2.23 6.79 9.24
CA TYR A 136 -1.48 6.31 8.10
C TYR A 136 -0.65 5.05 8.46
N PHE A 137 0.17 5.11 9.51
CA PHE A 137 0.98 3.96 9.93
C PHE A 137 0.12 2.78 10.39
N LEU A 138 -0.95 3.05 11.13
CA LEU A 138 -1.89 2.01 11.56
C LEU A 138 -2.54 1.30 10.37
N SER A 139 -2.94 2.02 9.32
CA SER A 139 -3.50 1.41 8.11
C SER A 139 -2.46 0.57 7.37
N TRP A 140 -1.21 1.03 7.34
CA TRP A 140 -0.10 0.32 6.73
C TRP A 140 0.17 -1.02 7.43
N GLU A 141 0.36 -0.99 8.74
CA GLU A 141 0.68 -2.17 9.53
C GLU A 141 -0.49 -3.16 9.63
N THR A 142 -1.71 -2.65 9.85
CA THR A 142 -2.91 -3.51 9.86
C THR A 142 -3.14 -4.18 8.52
N GLY A 143 -2.92 -3.47 7.42
CA GLY A 143 -3.02 -4.04 6.07
C GLY A 143 -2.03 -5.18 5.86
N ILE A 144 -0.75 -4.96 6.15
CA ILE A 144 0.28 -6.01 6.04
C ILE A 144 -0.06 -7.21 6.94
N GLY A 145 -0.42 -6.95 8.21
CA GLY A 145 -0.79 -8.02 9.14
C GLY A 145 -1.96 -8.87 8.66
N LEU A 146 -3.04 -8.23 8.21
CA LEU A 146 -4.20 -8.92 7.63
C LEU A 146 -3.84 -9.68 6.36
N GLY A 147 -2.96 -9.13 5.53
CA GLY A 147 -2.47 -9.78 4.32
C GLY A 147 -1.68 -11.05 4.62
N VAL A 148 -0.79 -11.01 5.59
CA VAL A 148 -0.03 -12.19 6.04
C VAL A 148 -0.98 -13.25 6.61
N VAL A 149 -1.89 -12.88 7.49
CA VAL A 149 -2.87 -13.81 8.06
C VAL A 149 -3.76 -14.40 6.96
N GLY A 150 -4.27 -13.57 6.05
CA GLY A 150 -5.10 -14.03 4.92
C GLY A 150 -4.35 -14.96 3.97
N GLY A 151 -3.10 -14.61 3.63
CA GLY A 151 -2.26 -15.44 2.77
C GLY A 151 -1.93 -16.81 3.36
N LEU A 152 -1.71 -16.88 4.68
CA LEU A 152 -1.43 -18.15 5.36
C LEU A 152 -2.71 -18.95 5.66
N ALA A 153 -3.75 -18.30 6.20
CA ALA A 153 -4.95 -18.99 6.68
C ALA A 153 -5.95 -19.36 5.56
N VAL A 154 -6.07 -18.48 4.55
CA VAL A 154 -7.05 -18.66 3.45
C VAL A 154 -6.40 -19.28 2.22
N CYS A 155 -5.22 -18.75 1.83
CA CYS A 155 -4.55 -19.21 0.61
C CYS A 155 -3.58 -20.36 0.85
N HIS A 156 -3.30 -20.72 2.11
CA HIS A 156 -2.36 -21.79 2.49
C HIS A 156 -0.97 -21.68 1.82
N GLY A 157 -0.59 -20.47 1.39
CA GLY A 157 0.64 -20.21 0.65
C GLY A 157 0.62 -20.66 -0.82
N GLU A 158 -0.55 -21.01 -1.35
CA GLU A 158 -0.74 -21.34 -2.76
C GLU A 158 -0.54 -20.11 -3.64
N MET A 159 0.45 -20.16 -4.54
CA MET A 159 0.89 -19.00 -5.32
C MET A 159 -0.24 -18.44 -6.20
N TYR A 160 -0.89 -19.28 -7.00
CA TYR A 160 -1.93 -18.83 -7.92
C TYR A 160 -3.14 -18.24 -7.21
N LEU A 161 -3.63 -18.92 -6.17
CA LEU A 161 -4.77 -18.45 -5.40
C LEU A 161 -4.47 -17.09 -4.73
N THR A 162 -3.29 -16.96 -4.13
CA THR A 162 -2.83 -15.73 -3.48
C THR A 162 -2.74 -14.57 -4.48
N LEU A 163 -2.18 -14.80 -5.67
CA LEU A 163 -2.03 -13.76 -6.69
C LEU A 163 -3.38 -13.32 -7.27
N TRP A 164 -4.33 -14.24 -7.49
CA TRP A 164 -5.67 -13.89 -7.96
C TRP A 164 -6.46 -13.08 -6.93
N ILE A 165 -6.39 -13.44 -5.66
CA ILE A 165 -7.02 -12.67 -4.58
C ILE A 165 -6.35 -11.30 -4.44
N ALA A 166 -5.02 -11.23 -4.49
CA ALA A 166 -4.28 -9.98 -4.46
C ALA A 166 -4.65 -9.05 -5.63
N LEU A 167 -4.82 -9.60 -6.82
CA LEU A 167 -5.28 -8.88 -8.00
C LEU A 167 -6.71 -8.33 -7.80
N ALA A 168 -7.64 -9.15 -7.32
CA ALA A 168 -9.01 -8.73 -7.04
C ALA A 168 -9.06 -7.59 -6.01
N ILE A 169 -8.28 -7.70 -4.92
CA ILE A 169 -8.17 -6.65 -3.89
C ILE A 169 -7.59 -5.36 -4.48
N SER A 170 -6.57 -5.45 -5.35
CA SER A 170 -5.97 -4.27 -5.99
C SER A 170 -6.96 -3.56 -6.91
N ILE A 171 -7.77 -4.31 -7.67
CA ILE A 171 -8.83 -3.74 -8.52
C ILE A 171 -9.90 -3.07 -7.65
N MET A 172 -10.31 -3.71 -6.56
CA MET A 172 -11.28 -3.14 -5.61
C MET A 172 -10.76 -1.85 -4.97
N ALA A 173 -9.47 -1.81 -4.58
CA ALA A 173 -8.85 -0.61 -4.05
C ALA A 173 -8.76 0.52 -5.10
N CYS A 174 -8.68 0.20 -6.39
CA CYS A 174 -8.68 1.18 -7.47
C CYS A 174 -10.08 1.76 -7.75
N MET A 175 -11.14 1.05 -7.41
CA MET A 175 -12.53 1.50 -7.58
C MET A 175 -13.03 2.37 -6.42
N LEU A 176 -12.37 2.31 -5.26
CA LEU A 176 -12.63 3.14 -4.08
C LEU A 176 -11.98 4.51 -4.17
#